data_2ccfa241c4ca3f24979e63e682f5bfe6
#
_entry.id   2ccfa241c4ca3f24979e63e682f5bfe6
#
_cell.length_a   1.000
_cell.length_b   1.000
_cell.length_c   1.000
_cell.angle_alpha   90.00
_cell.angle_beta   90.00
_cell.angle_gamma   90.00
#
_symmetry.space_group_name_H-M   'P 1'
#
loop_
_entity.id
_entity.type
_entity.pdbx_description
1 polymer ?
#
loop_
_entity_poly.entity_id
_entity_poly.type
_entity_poly.pdbx_seq_one_letter_code
_entity_poly.pdbx_strand_id
1 'polypeptide(L)'
;MPLTPFHIVAGLSIKSIFTKYFSWSIFALTNIIIDVEVIYYILTIGEASHKFFHTLIGATIVAILCAILGIPICEWFLKFWNNNLQNEKSLEKLRWLQTDSKINIVSSCSGAFIGAYTHILLDGFMHFDVKPLEPFSSKNFLGIISIDMLHLLCVGLFVIGLIIYFFIKFK
;
A
#
# COMPACT_ATOMS: atom_id res chain seq x y z
N MET A 1 -5.51 5.14 -15.74
CA MET A 1 -5.52 4.65 -14.35
C MET A 1 -4.12 4.78 -13.77
N PRO A 2 -3.91 5.55 -12.73
CA PRO A 2 -2.68 5.46 -11.98
C PRO A 2 -2.72 4.15 -11.20
N LEU A 3 -1.78 3.31 -11.50
CA LEU A 3 -1.68 1.99 -10.94
C LEU A 3 -1.30 2.06 -9.47
N THR A 4 -1.87 1.20 -8.64
CA THR A 4 -1.47 0.82 -7.27
C THR A 4 0.02 1.02 -6.92
N PRO A 5 1.00 0.84 -7.83
CA PRO A 5 2.42 1.06 -7.55
C PRO A 5 2.74 2.43 -6.94
N PHE A 6 2.07 3.51 -7.35
CA PHE A 6 2.33 4.85 -6.79
C PHE A 6 1.93 4.95 -5.32
N HIS A 7 0.81 4.31 -4.95
CA HIS A 7 0.37 4.24 -3.54
C HIS A 7 1.36 3.44 -2.71
N ILE A 8 1.80 2.28 -3.21
CA ILE A 8 2.71 1.37 -2.51
C ILE A 8 4.08 1.99 -2.29
N VAL A 9 4.65 2.67 -3.29
CA VAL A 9 6.01 3.25 -3.17
C VAL A 9 6.06 4.41 -2.19
N ALA A 10 4.98 5.19 -2.04
CA ALA A 10 4.90 6.26 -1.05
C ALA A 10 5.01 5.74 0.40
N GLY A 11 4.57 4.50 0.66
CA GLY A 11 4.69 3.85 1.97
C GLY A 11 6.13 3.55 2.40
N LEU A 12 7.10 3.59 1.48
CA LEU A 12 8.50 3.36 1.83
C LEU A 12 9.05 4.46 2.75
N SER A 13 8.64 5.71 2.56
CA SER A 13 9.04 6.81 3.44
C SER A 13 8.56 6.60 4.88
N ILE A 14 7.32 6.11 5.05
CA ILE A 14 6.76 5.79 6.36
C ILE A 14 7.57 4.63 6.99
N LYS A 15 7.88 3.59 6.21
CA LYS A 15 8.68 2.45 6.68
C LYS A 15 10.08 2.88 7.11
N SER A 16 10.70 3.79 6.40
CA SER A 16 12.06 4.28 6.71
C SER A 16 12.12 5.02 8.04
N ILE A 17 11.06 5.76 8.40
CA ILE A 17 10.97 6.52 9.66
C ILE A 17 10.48 5.62 10.81
N PHE A 18 9.44 4.82 10.58
CA PHE A 18 8.77 4.01 11.60
C PHE A 18 9.05 2.50 11.46
N THR A 19 10.33 2.13 11.37
CA THR A 19 10.79 0.77 11.05
C THR A 19 10.13 -0.36 11.86
N LYS A 20 9.90 -0.16 13.17
CA LYS A 20 9.34 -1.16 14.09
C LYS A 20 7.81 -1.13 14.17
N TYR A 21 7.20 0.01 13.88
CA TYR A 21 5.78 0.26 14.10
C TYR A 21 4.96 0.23 12.81
N PHE A 22 5.59 0.03 11.65
CA PHE A 22 4.92 0.03 10.36
C PHE A 22 5.37 -1.17 9.51
N SER A 23 4.41 -1.97 9.05
CA SER A 23 4.63 -3.08 8.10
C SER A 23 4.33 -2.64 6.69
N TRP A 24 5.39 -2.46 5.88
CA TRP A 24 5.23 -2.11 4.46
C TRP A 24 4.58 -3.23 3.63
N SER A 25 4.82 -4.51 3.98
CA SER A 25 4.19 -5.64 3.30
C SER A 25 2.67 -5.70 3.52
N ILE A 26 2.21 -5.44 4.75
CA ILE A 26 0.77 -5.33 5.05
C ILE A 26 0.17 -4.10 4.38
N PHE A 27 0.87 -2.97 4.41
CA PHE A 27 0.47 -1.75 3.68
C PHE A 27 0.26 -2.04 2.19
N ALA A 28 1.23 -2.70 1.53
CA ALA A 28 1.13 -3.07 0.13
C ALA A 28 -0.02 -4.06 -0.13
N LEU A 29 -0.17 -5.09 0.73
CA LEU A 29 -1.26 -6.05 0.64
C LEU A 29 -2.62 -5.36 0.72
N THR A 30 -2.80 -4.41 1.65
CA THR A 30 -4.07 -3.68 1.82
C THR A 30 -4.42 -2.87 0.58
N ASN A 31 -3.44 -2.16 -0.01
CA ASN A 31 -3.64 -1.44 -1.27
C ASN A 31 -4.09 -2.40 -2.39
N ILE A 32 -3.43 -3.55 -2.53
CA ILE A 32 -3.78 -4.55 -3.55
C ILE A 32 -5.19 -5.09 -3.34
N ILE A 33 -5.58 -5.40 -2.09
CA ILE A 33 -6.91 -5.97 -1.80
C ILE A 33 -8.02 -4.97 -2.09
N ILE A 34 -7.83 -3.67 -1.85
CA ILE A 34 -8.81 -2.65 -2.23
C ILE A 34 -9.01 -2.63 -3.74
N ASP A 35 -7.92 -2.69 -4.52
CA ASP A 35 -7.97 -2.69 -5.99
C ASP A 35 -8.53 -4.00 -6.60
N VAL A 36 -8.62 -5.10 -5.85
CA VAL A 36 -9.31 -6.31 -6.32
C VAL A 36 -10.75 -6.02 -6.74
N GLU A 37 -11.42 -5.08 -6.07
CA GLU A 37 -12.76 -4.64 -6.46
C GLU A 37 -12.77 -4.07 -7.88
N VAL A 38 -11.82 -3.22 -8.22
CA VAL A 38 -11.69 -2.61 -9.54
C VAL A 38 -11.39 -3.66 -10.60
N ILE A 39 -10.47 -4.59 -10.30
CA ILE A 39 -10.14 -5.71 -11.18
C ILE A 39 -11.39 -6.58 -11.45
N TYR A 40 -12.17 -6.86 -10.41
CA TYR A 40 -13.43 -7.61 -10.54
C TYR A 40 -14.39 -6.92 -11.51
N TYR A 41 -14.58 -5.60 -11.42
CA TYR A 41 -15.46 -4.86 -12.33
C TYR A 41 -14.91 -4.81 -13.75
N ILE A 42 -13.61 -4.67 -13.95
CA ILE A 42 -12.99 -4.75 -15.29
C ILE A 42 -13.27 -6.12 -15.92
N LEU A 43 -13.14 -7.19 -15.17
CA LEU A 43 -13.33 -8.56 -15.70
C LEU A 43 -14.80 -8.92 -15.95
N THR A 44 -15.75 -8.35 -15.19
CA THR A 44 -17.17 -8.72 -15.27
C THR A 44 -17.99 -7.80 -16.16
N ILE A 45 -17.71 -6.49 -16.16
CA ILE A 45 -18.48 -5.49 -16.92
C ILE A 45 -17.64 -4.72 -17.94
N GLY A 46 -16.33 -4.96 -18.02
CA GLY A 46 -15.43 -4.32 -18.99
C GLY A 46 -15.00 -2.90 -18.63
N GLU A 47 -15.40 -2.37 -17.48
CA GLU A 47 -15.10 -1.00 -17.03
C GLU A 47 -14.52 -1.00 -15.62
N ALA A 48 -13.55 -0.09 -15.39
CA ALA A 48 -13.05 0.16 -14.05
C ALA A 48 -14.11 0.90 -13.23
N SER A 49 -14.43 0.37 -12.06
CA SER A 49 -15.41 1.00 -11.17
C SER A 49 -14.99 0.85 -9.72
N HIS A 50 -15.00 1.96 -8.99
CA HIS A 50 -14.68 2.06 -7.58
C HIS A 50 -15.99 2.11 -6.79
N LYS A 51 -16.22 1.12 -5.93
CA LYS A 51 -17.49 0.99 -5.20
C LYS A 51 -17.24 0.89 -3.69
N PHE A 52 -17.64 -0.23 -3.10
CA PHE A 52 -17.68 -0.41 -1.66
C PHE A 52 -16.30 -0.34 -0.99
N PHE A 53 -15.26 -1.00 -1.56
CA PHE A 53 -13.93 -0.99 -0.95
C PHE A 53 -13.25 0.39 -1.01
N HIS A 54 -13.70 1.26 -1.92
CA HIS A 54 -13.24 2.65 -2.04
C HIS A 54 -14.07 3.64 -1.22
N THR A 55 -14.85 3.15 -0.24
CA THR A 55 -15.46 3.97 0.81
C THR A 55 -14.69 3.84 2.13
N LEU A 56 -14.83 4.81 3.04
CA LEU A 56 -14.22 4.71 4.38
C LEU A 56 -14.67 3.45 5.13
N ILE A 57 -15.94 3.05 4.99
CA ILE A 57 -16.46 1.83 5.63
C ILE A 57 -15.81 0.60 5.03
N GLY A 58 -15.83 0.46 3.70
CA GLY A 58 -15.25 -0.69 3.01
C GLY A 58 -13.74 -0.81 3.24
N ALA A 59 -13.01 0.30 3.12
CA ALA A 59 -11.58 0.36 3.40
C ALA A 59 -11.24 -0.01 4.86
N THR A 60 -12.08 0.40 5.82
CA THR A 60 -11.91 0.00 7.23
C THR A 60 -12.06 -1.52 7.41
N ILE A 61 -13.05 -2.13 6.75
CA ILE A 61 -13.25 -3.59 6.80
C ILE A 61 -12.04 -4.30 6.19
N VAL A 62 -11.58 -3.85 5.01
CA VAL A 62 -10.37 -4.40 4.37
C VAL A 62 -9.15 -4.24 5.27
N ALA A 63 -8.97 -3.07 5.90
CA ALA A 63 -7.87 -2.84 6.83
C ALA A 63 -7.89 -3.81 8.01
N ILE A 64 -9.04 -4.05 8.63
CA ILE A 64 -9.18 -5.01 9.75
C ILE A 64 -8.82 -6.43 9.28
N LEU A 65 -9.33 -6.85 8.13
CA LEU A 65 -9.04 -8.16 7.57
C LEU A 65 -7.54 -8.32 7.25
N CYS A 66 -6.93 -7.32 6.61
CA CYS A 66 -5.49 -7.33 6.30
C CYS A 66 -4.62 -7.26 7.57
N ALA A 67 -5.02 -6.53 8.59
CA ALA A 67 -4.29 -6.45 9.85
C ALA A 67 -4.18 -7.82 10.56
N ILE A 68 -5.18 -8.68 10.42
CA ILE A 68 -5.24 -9.99 11.10
C ILE A 68 -4.77 -11.10 10.15
N LEU A 69 -5.44 -11.26 8.99
CA LEU A 69 -5.20 -12.34 8.04
C LEU A 69 -3.96 -12.09 7.17
N GLY A 70 -3.57 -10.84 7.01
CA GLY A 70 -2.38 -10.46 6.24
C GLY A 70 -1.06 -10.89 6.91
N ILE A 71 -1.02 -11.03 8.24
CA ILE A 71 0.21 -11.43 8.95
C ILE A 71 0.76 -12.75 8.41
N PRO A 72 0.03 -13.89 8.45
CA PRO A 72 0.59 -15.16 7.98
C PRO A 72 0.93 -15.14 6.48
N ILE A 73 0.15 -14.43 5.67
CA ILE A 73 0.37 -14.31 4.22
C ILE A 73 1.68 -13.56 3.96
N CYS A 74 1.85 -12.38 4.56
CA CYS A 74 3.05 -11.58 4.38
C CYS A 74 4.30 -12.23 5.02
N GLU A 75 4.18 -12.86 6.18
CA GLU A 75 5.30 -13.59 6.78
C GLU A 75 5.76 -14.76 5.88
N TRP A 76 4.82 -15.50 5.29
CA TRP A 76 5.15 -16.56 4.34
C TRP A 76 5.88 -16.00 3.12
N PHE A 77 5.37 -14.91 2.52
CA PHE A 77 6.01 -14.24 1.38
C PHE A 77 7.41 -13.72 1.72
N LEU A 78 7.59 -13.08 2.88
CA LEU A 78 8.88 -12.55 3.32
C LEU A 78 9.90 -13.67 3.58
N LYS A 79 9.47 -14.80 4.13
CA LYS A 79 10.33 -15.99 4.28
C LYS A 79 10.75 -16.54 2.93
N PHE A 80 9.81 -16.68 2.01
CA PHE A 80 10.09 -17.12 0.64
C PHE A 80 11.09 -16.19 -0.06
N TRP A 81 10.88 -14.87 0.04
CA TRP A 81 11.78 -13.85 -0.49
C TRP A 81 13.20 -13.97 0.10
N ASN A 82 13.32 -14.01 1.40
CA ASN A 82 14.60 -14.14 2.10
C ASN A 82 15.34 -15.44 1.74
N ASN A 83 14.63 -16.56 1.63
CA ASN A 83 15.21 -17.84 1.23
C ASN A 83 15.76 -17.79 -0.20
N ASN A 84 15.04 -17.19 -1.12
CA ASN A 84 15.53 -17.01 -2.50
C ASN A 84 16.80 -16.16 -2.55
N LEU A 85 16.83 -15.03 -1.80
CA LEU A 85 18.02 -14.18 -1.72
C LEU A 85 19.23 -14.91 -1.12
N GLN A 86 19.02 -15.90 -0.24
CA GLN A 86 20.12 -16.67 0.37
C GLN A 86 20.62 -17.79 -0.54
N ASN A 87 19.72 -18.51 -1.19
CA ASN A 87 20.02 -19.75 -1.89
C ASN A 87 20.48 -19.51 -3.35
N GLU A 88 20.04 -18.43 -3.98
CA GLU A 88 20.40 -18.11 -5.36
C GLU A 88 21.71 -17.33 -5.41
N LYS A 89 22.77 -17.94 -6.00
CA LYS A 89 24.08 -17.30 -6.21
C LYS A 89 23.98 -16.04 -7.08
N SER A 90 23.07 -16.03 -8.05
CA SER A 90 22.81 -14.88 -8.93
C SER A 90 22.30 -13.66 -8.15
N LEU A 91 21.68 -13.87 -6.98
CA LEU A 91 21.10 -12.83 -6.13
C LEU A 91 22.01 -12.43 -4.94
N GLU A 92 23.23 -12.93 -4.87
CA GLU A 92 24.16 -12.67 -3.75
C GLU A 92 24.36 -11.17 -3.50
N LYS A 93 24.46 -10.36 -4.55
CA LYS A 93 24.60 -8.90 -4.46
C LYS A 93 23.36 -8.21 -3.91
N LEU A 94 22.21 -8.89 -3.87
CA LEU A 94 20.92 -8.38 -3.38
C LEU A 94 20.59 -8.86 -1.96
N ARG A 95 21.45 -9.61 -1.29
CA ARG A 95 21.24 -10.09 0.08
C ARG A 95 20.99 -8.97 1.09
N TRP A 96 21.45 -7.77 0.79
CA TRP A 96 21.16 -6.57 1.57
C TRP A 96 19.67 -6.19 1.59
N LEU A 97 18.85 -6.73 0.67
CA LEU A 97 17.39 -6.54 0.64
C LEU A 97 16.64 -7.48 1.60
N GLN A 98 17.33 -8.38 2.29
CA GLN A 98 16.70 -9.22 3.31
C GLN A 98 16.10 -8.35 4.40
N THR A 99 14.93 -8.77 4.87
CA THR A 99 14.17 -8.06 5.90
C THR A 99 13.66 -9.04 6.95
N ASP A 100 13.32 -8.55 8.13
CA ASP A 100 12.67 -9.38 9.14
C ASP A 100 11.35 -9.93 8.59
N SER A 101 11.18 -11.25 8.69
CA SER A 101 9.98 -11.95 8.23
C SER A 101 8.88 -12.02 9.30
N LYS A 102 9.14 -11.53 10.53
CA LYS A 102 8.14 -11.50 11.59
C LYS A 102 7.44 -10.15 11.64
N ILE A 103 6.11 -10.21 11.72
CA ILE A 103 5.24 -9.03 11.74
C ILE A 103 4.47 -9.02 13.06
N ASN A 104 4.70 -7.99 13.87
CA ASN A 104 3.92 -7.80 15.10
C ASN A 104 2.57 -7.12 14.79
N ILE A 105 1.59 -7.32 15.67
CA ILE A 105 0.22 -6.82 15.47
C ILE A 105 0.16 -5.29 15.35
N VAL A 106 0.99 -4.56 16.08
CA VAL A 106 1.00 -3.08 16.03
C VAL A 106 1.45 -2.60 14.67
N SER A 107 2.55 -3.18 14.13
CA SER A 107 3.03 -2.82 12.80
C SER A 107 2.08 -3.28 11.69
N SER A 108 1.36 -4.38 11.90
CA SER A 108 0.32 -4.85 10.98
C SER A 108 -0.86 -3.87 10.94
N CYS A 109 -1.40 -3.51 12.11
CA CYS A 109 -2.51 -2.55 12.19
C CYS A 109 -2.13 -1.21 11.54
N SER A 110 -0.96 -0.64 11.90
CA SER A 110 -0.54 0.63 11.30
C SER A 110 -0.37 0.53 9.78
N GLY A 111 0.24 -0.56 9.29
CA GLY A 111 0.38 -0.79 7.85
C GLY A 111 -0.97 -0.88 7.14
N ALA A 112 -1.90 -1.66 7.69
CA ALA A 112 -3.23 -1.86 7.10
C ALA A 112 -4.06 -0.57 7.08
N PHE A 113 -4.20 0.11 8.21
CA PHE A 113 -5.06 1.31 8.29
C PHE A 113 -4.47 2.50 7.52
N ILE A 114 -3.15 2.74 7.61
CA ILE A 114 -2.51 3.77 6.82
C ILE A 114 -2.64 3.43 5.33
N GLY A 115 -2.43 2.15 4.94
CA GLY A 115 -2.61 1.70 3.57
C GLY A 115 -4.00 1.98 3.04
N ALA A 116 -5.02 1.55 3.76
CA ALA A 116 -6.41 1.73 3.35
C ALA A 116 -6.80 3.20 3.19
N TYR A 117 -6.51 4.02 4.21
CA TYR A 117 -6.97 5.41 4.18
C TYR A 117 -6.18 6.30 3.22
N THR A 118 -4.86 6.08 3.07
CA THR A 118 -4.10 6.80 2.06
C THR A 118 -4.50 6.40 0.65
N HIS A 119 -4.85 5.13 0.42
CA HIS A 119 -5.32 4.64 -0.88
C HIS A 119 -6.59 5.38 -1.30
N ILE A 120 -7.67 5.29 -0.50
CA ILE A 120 -8.95 5.93 -0.85
C ILE A 120 -8.87 7.46 -0.89
N LEU A 121 -7.96 8.06 -0.11
CA LEU A 121 -7.74 9.51 -0.17
C LEU A 121 -7.11 9.91 -1.50
N LEU A 122 -6.07 9.21 -1.94
CA LEU A 122 -5.39 9.46 -3.21
C LEU A 122 -6.34 9.21 -4.39
N ASP A 123 -7.07 8.10 -4.38
CA ASP A 123 -8.03 7.78 -5.42
C ASP A 123 -9.21 8.76 -5.44
N GLY A 124 -9.64 9.26 -4.30
CA GLY A 124 -10.65 10.31 -4.20
C GLY A 124 -10.25 11.61 -4.91
N PHE A 125 -8.96 11.92 -5.00
CA PHE A 125 -8.45 13.06 -5.78
C PHE A 125 -8.30 12.76 -7.27
N MET A 126 -8.20 11.47 -7.66
CA MET A 126 -7.87 11.06 -9.03
C MET A 126 -9.07 10.56 -9.83
N HIS A 127 -10.08 9.97 -9.16
CA HIS A 127 -11.19 9.28 -9.80
C HIS A 127 -12.54 9.92 -9.47
N PHE A 128 -13.35 10.18 -10.50
CA PHE A 128 -14.66 10.83 -10.35
C PHE A 128 -15.70 9.93 -9.68
N ASP A 129 -15.55 8.62 -9.77
CA ASP A 129 -16.45 7.60 -9.25
C ASP A 129 -16.10 7.17 -7.81
N VAL A 130 -14.96 7.60 -7.28
CA VAL A 130 -14.59 7.38 -5.86
C VAL A 130 -15.33 8.39 -4.98
N LYS A 131 -16.11 7.86 -4.04
CA LYS A 131 -16.90 8.63 -3.07
C LYS A 131 -16.60 8.14 -1.66
N PRO A 132 -15.53 8.62 -1.03
CA PRO A 132 -15.04 8.06 0.23
C PRO A 132 -16.06 8.07 1.37
N LEU A 133 -17.01 9.02 1.36
CA LEU A 133 -17.98 9.23 2.43
C LEU A 133 -19.33 8.52 2.20
N GLU A 134 -19.47 7.70 1.15
CA GLU A 134 -20.70 6.90 0.99
C GLU A 134 -20.87 5.91 2.15
N PRO A 135 -22.13 5.69 2.63
CA PRO A 135 -23.41 6.17 2.12
C PRO A 135 -23.83 7.55 2.65
N PHE A 136 -23.07 8.21 3.51
CA PHE A 136 -23.47 9.46 4.17
C PHE A 136 -23.37 10.68 3.26
N SER A 137 -22.46 10.68 2.28
CA SER A 137 -22.27 11.77 1.34
C SER A 137 -21.69 11.24 0.03
N SER A 138 -22.24 11.73 -1.08
CA SER A 138 -21.72 11.43 -2.43
C SER A 138 -20.62 12.40 -2.87
N LYS A 139 -20.06 13.20 -1.96
CA LYS A 139 -18.98 14.13 -2.28
C LYS A 139 -17.72 13.38 -2.70
N ASN A 140 -17.12 13.90 -3.79
CA ASN A 140 -15.85 13.46 -4.35
C ASN A 140 -14.82 14.57 -4.15
N PHE A 141 -13.53 14.23 -4.13
CA PHE A 141 -12.44 15.19 -3.95
C PHE A 141 -11.73 15.53 -5.28
N LEU A 142 -12.25 15.06 -6.40
CA LEU A 142 -11.66 15.26 -7.73
C LEU A 142 -11.42 16.76 -8.02
N GLY A 143 -10.23 17.06 -8.51
CA GLY A 143 -9.87 18.43 -8.91
C GLY A 143 -9.41 19.36 -7.81
N ILE A 144 -9.39 18.92 -6.53
CA ILE A 144 -8.80 19.73 -5.44
C ILE A 144 -7.28 19.82 -5.63
N ILE A 145 -6.65 18.73 -6.06
CA ILE A 145 -5.22 18.66 -6.39
C ILE A 145 -5.09 18.08 -7.79
N SER A 146 -4.16 18.59 -8.61
CA SER A 146 -3.93 18.04 -9.94
C SER A 146 -3.30 16.64 -9.86
N ILE A 147 -3.64 15.78 -10.81
CA ILE A 147 -3.12 14.39 -10.88
C ILE A 147 -1.59 14.40 -10.98
N ASP A 148 -1.02 15.33 -11.77
CA ASP A 148 0.44 15.44 -11.91
C ASP A 148 1.12 15.81 -10.58
N MET A 149 0.49 16.67 -9.80
CA MET A 149 1.00 17.06 -8.48
C MET A 149 0.95 15.90 -7.48
N LEU A 150 -0.10 15.06 -7.54
CA LEU A 150 -0.18 13.85 -6.72
C LEU A 150 0.89 12.83 -7.11
N HIS A 151 1.13 12.62 -8.39
CA HIS A 151 2.22 11.76 -8.86
C HIS A 151 3.59 12.28 -8.39
N LEU A 152 3.84 13.57 -8.55
CA LEU A 152 5.07 14.20 -8.09
C LEU A 152 5.27 14.03 -6.58
N LEU A 153 4.20 14.18 -5.79
CA LEU A 153 4.22 13.97 -4.35
C LEU A 153 4.57 12.51 -4.01
N CYS A 154 3.93 11.54 -4.64
CA CYS A 154 4.21 10.12 -4.41
C CYS A 154 5.66 9.75 -4.77
N VAL A 155 6.16 10.24 -5.92
CA VAL A 155 7.55 10.04 -6.34
C VAL A 155 8.53 10.75 -5.39
N GLY A 156 8.22 11.97 -4.97
CA GLY A 156 9.02 12.71 -4.00
C GLY A 156 9.13 11.98 -2.66
N LEU A 157 8.00 11.50 -2.13
CA LEU A 157 7.99 10.66 -0.92
C LEU A 157 8.81 9.39 -1.08
N PHE A 158 8.71 8.72 -2.23
CA PHE A 158 9.52 7.53 -2.52
C PHE A 158 11.02 7.83 -2.49
N VAL A 159 11.46 8.89 -3.17
CA VAL A 159 12.88 9.30 -3.21
C VAL A 159 13.38 9.63 -1.80
N ILE A 160 12.62 10.40 -1.03
CA ILE A 160 12.94 10.73 0.36
C ILE A 160 13.04 9.43 1.19
N GLY A 161 12.08 8.52 1.03
CA GLY A 161 12.08 7.22 1.70
C GLY A 161 13.32 6.39 1.38
N LEU A 162 13.74 6.34 0.12
CA LEU A 162 14.99 5.68 -0.29
C LEU A 162 16.21 6.29 0.37
N ILE A 163 16.33 7.62 0.32
CA ILE A 163 17.47 8.34 0.94
C ILE A 163 17.55 7.99 2.43
N ILE A 164 16.45 8.13 3.16
CA ILE A 164 16.41 7.81 4.61
C ILE A 164 16.74 6.34 4.85
N TYR A 165 16.17 5.41 4.05
CA TYR A 165 16.43 3.98 4.17
C TYR A 165 17.91 3.65 4.02
N PHE A 166 18.57 4.21 3.00
CA PHE A 166 20.01 4.00 2.79
C PHE A 166 20.84 4.61 3.91
N PHE A 167 20.53 5.82 4.36
CA PHE A 167 21.24 6.44 5.48
C PHE A 167 21.15 5.62 6.78
N ILE A 168 19.98 5.04 7.08
CA ILE A 168 19.80 4.22 8.30
C ILE A 168 20.47 2.86 8.15
N LYS A 169 20.42 2.25 6.98
CA LYS A 169 20.92 0.88 6.77
C LYS A 169 22.43 0.79 6.67
N PHE A 170 23.09 1.81 6.20
CA PHE A 170 24.55 1.85 6.00
C PHE A 170 25.28 2.69 7.05
N LYS A 171 24.61 3.11 8.12
CA LYS A 171 25.18 3.67 9.33
C LYS A 171 25.45 2.57 10.35
#